data_4c008921838b232a84755bf9b716805a
#
_entry.id   4c008921838b232a84755bf9b716805a
#
_cell.length_a   1.000
_cell.length_b   1.000
_cell.length_c   1.000
_cell.angle_alpha   90.00
_cell.angle_beta   90.00
_cell.angle_gamma   90.00
#
_symmetry.space_group_name_H-M   'P 1'
#
loop_
_entity.id
_entity.type
_entity.pdbx_description
1 polymer ?
#
loop_
_entity_poly.entity_id
_entity_poly.type
_entity_poly.pdbx_seq_one_letter_code
_entity_poly.pdbx_strand_id
1 'polypeptide(L)'
;MSAHRTLNPLAAVGAVLAVTALVTTGCGSSGGGSATPSATTSAASPASSIAAEVPAAVKSKGALTVAADATYAPNEFIASDGHTVIGWDADLAKALGQVLGLKISMVNATFDTIIPGLASGKYDLGMSSFTDTKERQKTVDFVDYYQAGTAFFVKSSGGPNITSLSDLCGHKVSVEKGTTQQSDAEAQATKCKSAGKPTVTVEIFNDQNAANLALSSGRADVSMADSPPAAYQVKLSNGVFKLSGPAYGTAPYGIAIPKNNGMSKPILDALTQLISNGTYTKILQKWGVQAGAISTPAVNGGTS
;
A
#
# COMPACT_ATOMS: atom_id res chain seq x y z
N MET A 1 -34.29 42.61 -15.98
CA MET A 1 -33.84 43.23 -17.24
C MET A 1 -33.06 42.19 -18.01
N SER A 2 -33.71 41.77 -19.08
CA SER A 2 -33.26 40.75 -20.06
C SER A 2 -32.05 41.21 -20.87
N ALA A 3 -31.22 40.27 -21.29
CA ALA A 3 -30.68 40.24 -22.65
C ALA A 3 -30.14 38.86 -23.00
N HIS A 4 -30.95 38.16 -23.77
CA HIS A 4 -30.54 37.05 -24.64
C HIS A 4 -29.65 37.56 -25.77
N ARG A 5 -28.68 36.77 -26.21
CA ARG A 5 -28.23 36.76 -27.59
C ARG A 5 -27.85 35.35 -28.06
N THR A 6 -28.54 34.99 -29.06
CA THR A 6 -28.66 33.81 -29.90
C THR A 6 -27.53 33.69 -30.94
N LEU A 7 -27.15 32.45 -31.25
CA LEU A 7 -26.98 31.77 -32.57
C LEU A 7 -26.03 32.38 -33.62
N ASN A 8 -25.13 31.64 -34.22
CA ASN A 8 -25.38 30.83 -35.42
C ASN A 8 -24.20 29.95 -35.85
N PRO A 9 -24.45 28.83 -36.60
CA PRO A 9 -23.49 27.88 -37.07
C PRO A 9 -23.04 28.15 -38.51
N LEU A 10 -21.85 27.69 -38.90
CA LEU A 10 -21.45 27.59 -40.31
C LEU A 10 -20.78 26.26 -40.60
N ALA A 11 -21.41 25.57 -41.52
CA ALA A 11 -20.99 24.32 -42.17
C ALA A 11 -20.03 24.62 -43.32
N ALA A 12 -19.08 23.72 -43.61
CA ALA A 12 -18.44 23.50 -44.92
C ALA A 12 -17.87 22.10 -44.94
N VAL A 13 -18.42 21.18 -45.60
CA VAL A 13 -18.38 20.62 -46.97
C VAL A 13 -16.98 20.34 -47.48
N GLY A 14 -16.69 19.02 -47.63
CA GLY A 14 -16.17 18.38 -48.83
C GLY A 14 -14.66 18.15 -48.99
N ALA A 15 -14.25 16.89 -49.05
CA ALA A 15 -13.62 16.33 -50.25
C ALA A 15 -13.28 14.85 -50.06
N VAL A 16 -13.89 14.02 -50.85
CA VAL A 16 -13.59 12.60 -51.09
C VAL A 16 -12.48 12.52 -52.11
N LEU A 17 -11.42 11.75 -51.82
CA LEU A 17 -10.46 11.27 -52.80
C LEU A 17 -10.32 9.76 -52.68
N ALA A 18 -10.87 9.08 -53.68
CA ALA A 18 -10.70 7.67 -53.96
C ALA A 18 -9.33 7.45 -54.60
N VAL A 19 -8.56 6.48 -54.12
CA VAL A 19 -7.40 5.94 -54.83
C VAL A 19 -7.60 4.45 -55.02
N THR A 20 -7.66 4.08 -56.27
CA THR A 20 -7.88 2.76 -56.89
C THR A 20 -6.70 1.83 -56.66
N ALA A 21 -6.98 0.60 -56.34
CA ALA A 21 -6.09 -0.54 -56.23
C ALA A 21 -5.58 -1.01 -57.61
N LEU A 22 -4.30 -1.34 -57.72
CA LEU A 22 -3.78 -2.20 -58.78
C LEU A 22 -3.42 -3.57 -58.20
N VAL A 23 -4.12 -4.57 -58.71
CA VAL A 23 -3.82 -6.00 -58.51
C VAL A 23 -2.82 -6.44 -59.58
N THR A 24 -1.65 -6.98 -59.16
CA THR A 24 -0.80 -7.75 -60.05
C THR A 24 -0.77 -9.20 -59.63
N THR A 25 -1.41 -10.03 -60.43
CA THR A 25 -1.30 -11.49 -60.43
C THR A 25 0.04 -11.92 -61.00
N GLY A 26 0.81 -12.66 -60.20
CA GLY A 26 2.00 -13.39 -60.64
C GLY A 26 1.88 -14.87 -60.32
N CYS A 27 1.57 -15.69 -61.30
CA CYS A 27 1.71 -17.16 -61.26
C CYS A 27 3.18 -17.56 -61.49
N GLY A 28 3.67 -18.49 -60.67
CA GLY A 28 5.00 -19.09 -60.87
C GLY A 28 5.21 -20.34 -60.03
N SER A 29 4.97 -21.49 -60.61
CA SER A 29 5.55 -22.87 -60.52
C SER A 29 6.16 -23.41 -59.22
N SER A 30 5.52 -24.45 -58.73
CA SER A 30 6.01 -25.77 -58.26
C SER A 30 7.48 -25.92 -57.80
N GLY A 31 7.66 -26.20 -56.52
CA GLY A 31 8.85 -26.80 -55.92
C GLY A 31 8.48 -27.39 -54.55
N GLY A 32 8.29 -28.74 -54.50
CA GLY A 32 7.97 -29.46 -53.24
C GLY A 32 9.15 -29.43 -52.30
N GLY A 33 8.95 -28.87 -51.12
CA GLY A 33 9.83 -28.98 -49.98
C GLY A 33 8.96 -29.18 -48.76
N SER A 34 8.99 -30.39 -48.17
CA SER A 34 8.39 -30.71 -46.91
C SER A 34 9.01 -29.82 -45.80
N ALA A 35 8.35 -28.72 -45.48
CA ALA A 35 8.69 -27.92 -44.31
C ALA A 35 8.06 -28.56 -43.07
N THR A 36 8.88 -29.23 -42.27
CA THR A 36 8.56 -29.59 -40.89
C THR A 36 8.14 -28.29 -40.17
N PRO A 37 6.97 -28.26 -39.50
CA PRO A 37 6.64 -27.10 -38.70
C PRO A 37 7.61 -27.02 -37.52
N SER A 38 8.60 -26.11 -37.60
CA SER A 38 9.33 -25.68 -36.40
C SER A 38 8.34 -25.06 -35.47
N ALA A 39 7.98 -25.78 -34.41
CA ALA A 39 7.27 -25.23 -33.28
C ALA A 39 8.15 -24.12 -32.67
N THR A 40 7.88 -22.89 -33.04
CA THR A 40 8.46 -21.71 -32.37
C THR A 40 7.84 -21.72 -30.97
N THR A 41 8.58 -22.28 -30.02
CA THR A 41 8.27 -22.12 -28.60
C THR A 41 8.44 -20.63 -28.29
N SER A 42 7.35 -19.88 -28.34
CA SER A 42 7.35 -18.49 -27.82
C SER A 42 7.77 -18.60 -26.37
N ALA A 43 8.96 -18.10 -26.04
CA ALA A 43 9.36 -17.94 -24.66
C ALA A 43 8.29 -17.06 -23.97
N ALA A 44 7.62 -17.62 -22.95
CA ALA A 44 6.62 -16.89 -22.17
C ALA A 44 7.27 -15.61 -21.64
N SER A 45 6.56 -14.47 -21.77
CA SER A 45 7.05 -13.24 -21.15
C SER A 45 7.20 -13.44 -19.63
N PRO A 46 8.13 -12.74 -18.97
CA PRO A 46 8.32 -12.89 -17.51
C PRO A 46 7.03 -12.76 -16.70
N ALA A 47 6.12 -11.86 -17.10
CA ALA A 47 4.80 -11.71 -16.46
C ALA A 47 3.91 -12.95 -16.64
N SER A 48 3.95 -13.61 -17.79
CA SER A 48 3.14 -14.83 -18.04
C SER A 48 3.67 -16.04 -17.24
N SER A 49 4.97 -16.13 -16.98
CA SER A 49 5.55 -17.18 -16.14
C SER A 49 5.13 -17.03 -14.68
N ILE A 50 5.18 -15.83 -14.12
CA ILE A 50 4.76 -15.53 -12.73
C ILE A 50 3.25 -15.79 -12.57
N ALA A 51 2.43 -15.33 -13.51
CA ALA A 51 1.00 -15.62 -13.51
C ALA A 51 0.70 -17.14 -13.56
N ALA A 52 1.59 -17.95 -14.16
CA ALA A 52 1.46 -19.40 -14.16
C ALA A 52 1.66 -20.02 -12.76
N GLU A 53 2.39 -19.38 -11.87
CA GLU A 53 2.64 -19.85 -10.49
C GLU A 53 1.47 -19.61 -9.53
N VAL A 54 0.53 -18.73 -9.88
CA VAL A 54 -0.65 -18.47 -9.04
C VAL A 54 -1.46 -19.76 -8.87
N PRO A 55 -1.87 -20.13 -7.63
CA PRO A 55 -2.65 -21.35 -7.38
C PRO A 55 -3.94 -21.39 -8.20
N ALA A 56 -4.31 -22.59 -8.67
CA ALA A 56 -5.47 -22.80 -9.54
C ALA A 56 -6.79 -22.24 -8.94
N ALA A 57 -6.99 -22.41 -7.63
CA ALA A 57 -8.16 -21.88 -6.94
C ALA A 57 -8.24 -20.35 -6.99
N VAL A 58 -7.09 -19.66 -6.87
CA VAL A 58 -7.00 -18.19 -6.97
C VAL A 58 -7.20 -17.74 -8.41
N LYS A 59 -6.60 -18.45 -9.39
CA LYS A 59 -6.82 -18.18 -10.82
C LYS A 59 -8.29 -18.31 -11.21
N SER A 60 -8.99 -19.32 -10.74
CA SER A 60 -10.42 -19.53 -11.07
C SER A 60 -11.30 -18.43 -10.48
N LYS A 61 -10.93 -17.86 -9.33
CA LYS A 61 -11.59 -16.69 -8.75
C LYS A 61 -11.36 -15.41 -9.58
N GLY A 62 -10.20 -15.29 -10.23
CA GLY A 62 -9.84 -14.21 -11.16
C GLY A 62 -9.61 -12.85 -10.49
N ALA A 63 -9.76 -12.75 -9.16
CA ALA A 63 -9.61 -11.51 -8.40
C ALA A 63 -9.09 -11.79 -7.00
N LEU A 64 -8.42 -10.78 -6.41
CA LEU A 64 -8.01 -10.75 -5.01
C LEU A 64 -8.72 -9.61 -4.29
N THR A 65 -9.33 -9.93 -3.14
CA THR A 65 -9.83 -8.93 -2.18
C THR A 65 -8.69 -8.56 -1.25
N VAL A 66 -8.24 -7.31 -1.32
CA VAL A 66 -7.10 -6.79 -0.55
C VAL A 66 -7.64 -5.83 0.51
N ALA A 67 -7.49 -6.19 1.79
CA ALA A 67 -7.93 -5.36 2.90
C ALA A 67 -6.85 -4.36 3.33
N ALA A 68 -7.28 -3.14 3.61
CA ALA A 68 -6.45 -2.05 4.12
C ALA A 68 -7.24 -1.19 5.09
N ASP A 69 -6.59 -0.63 6.11
CA ASP A 69 -7.16 0.47 6.88
C ASP A 69 -6.90 1.78 6.14
N ALA A 70 -7.95 2.31 5.52
CA ALA A 70 -7.82 3.45 4.63
C ALA A 70 -7.78 4.79 5.39
N THR A 71 -7.01 4.83 6.49
CA THR A 71 -6.75 6.03 7.30
C THR A 71 -5.27 6.43 7.35
N TYR A 72 -4.40 5.75 6.58
CA TYR A 72 -2.94 5.91 6.59
C TYR A 72 -2.38 6.70 5.41
N ALA A 73 -3.01 7.84 5.05
CA ALA A 73 -2.45 8.67 3.98
C ALA A 73 -0.95 8.99 4.22
N PRO A 74 -0.08 8.89 3.21
CA PRO A 74 -0.33 8.67 1.78
C PRO A 74 -0.30 7.19 1.36
N ASN A 75 -0.20 6.25 2.32
CA ASN A 75 -0.04 4.82 2.05
C ASN A 75 -1.34 4.23 1.49
N GLU A 76 -2.42 4.28 2.26
CA GLU A 76 -3.78 3.90 1.88
C GLU A 76 -4.81 4.80 2.57
N PHE A 77 -5.72 5.36 1.78
CA PHE A 77 -6.76 6.26 2.30
C PHE A 77 -7.94 6.36 1.35
N ILE A 78 -9.06 6.89 1.86
CA ILE A 78 -10.28 7.06 1.06
C ILE A 78 -10.14 8.29 0.16
N ALA A 79 -10.43 8.11 -1.14
CA ALA A 79 -10.48 9.19 -2.11
C ALA A 79 -11.65 10.16 -1.84
N SER A 80 -11.69 11.26 -2.58
CA SER A 80 -12.75 12.29 -2.45
C SER A 80 -14.16 11.81 -2.80
N ASP A 81 -14.28 10.64 -3.45
CA ASP A 81 -15.56 9.97 -3.74
C ASP A 81 -16.18 9.27 -2.51
N GLY A 82 -15.44 9.22 -1.39
CA GLY A 82 -15.88 8.66 -0.11
C GLY A 82 -15.83 7.13 0.00
N HIS A 83 -15.37 6.41 -1.03
CA HIS A 83 -15.38 4.93 -1.02
C HIS A 83 -14.18 4.26 -1.67
N THR A 84 -13.50 4.90 -2.62
CA THR A 84 -12.35 4.29 -3.29
C THR A 84 -11.10 4.37 -2.42
N VAL A 85 -10.45 3.24 -2.17
CA VAL A 85 -9.14 3.21 -1.51
C VAL A 85 -8.05 3.57 -2.52
N ILE A 86 -7.29 4.60 -2.22
CA ILE A 86 -6.15 5.10 -3.00
C ILE A 86 -4.91 5.21 -2.11
N GLY A 87 -3.77 5.46 -2.72
CA GLY A 87 -2.48 5.55 -2.03
C GLY A 87 -1.44 4.71 -2.74
N TRP A 88 -0.19 4.75 -2.24
CA TRP A 88 0.87 3.98 -2.90
C TRP A 88 0.72 2.47 -2.67
N ASP A 89 0.14 2.00 -1.54
CA ASP A 89 -0.22 0.58 -1.34
C ASP A 89 -1.26 0.12 -2.36
N ALA A 90 -2.29 0.94 -2.60
CA ALA A 90 -3.30 0.63 -3.61
C ALA A 90 -2.73 0.61 -5.04
N ASP A 91 -1.80 1.52 -5.36
CA ASP A 91 -1.12 1.54 -6.65
C ASP A 91 -0.21 0.30 -6.81
N LEU A 92 0.52 -0.07 -5.74
CA LEU A 92 1.37 -1.27 -5.74
C LEU A 92 0.54 -2.56 -5.85
N ALA A 93 -0.57 -2.67 -5.10
CA ALA A 93 -1.49 -3.80 -5.20
C ALA A 93 -2.00 -3.98 -6.63
N LYS A 94 -2.41 -2.90 -7.30
CA LYS A 94 -2.85 -2.93 -8.70
C LYS A 94 -1.74 -3.40 -9.65
N ALA A 95 -0.50 -2.92 -9.44
CA ALA A 95 0.65 -3.32 -10.24
C ALA A 95 0.97 -4.82 -10.04
N LEU A 96 0.92 -5.32 -8.79
CA LEU A 96 1.05 -6.75 -8.50
C LEU A 96 -0.03 -7.57 -9.21
N GLY A 97 -1.29 -7.12 -9.14
CA GLY A 97 -2.41 -7.77 -9.84
C GLY A 97 -2.17 -7.89 -11.34
N GLN A 98 -1.62 -6.87 -11.99
CA GLN A 98 -1.28 -6.91 -13.42
C GLN A 98 -0.24 -7.98 -13.74
N VAL A 99 0.81 -8.12 -12.93
CA VAL A 99 1.83 -9.14 -13.10
C VAL A 99 1.27 -10.55 -12.86
N LEU A 100 0.41 -10.70 -11.85
CA LEU A 100 -0.22 -11.97 -11.47
C LEU A 100 -1.38 -12.37 -12.39
N GLY A 101 -1.86 -11.48 -13.29
CA GLY A 101 -3.03 -11.72 -14.13
C GLY A 101 -4.35 -11.74 -13.35
N LEU A 102 -4.43 -11.03 -12.21
CA LEU A 102 -5.58 -11.00 -11.31
C LEU A 102 -6.12 -9.57 -11.16
N LYS A 103 -7.44 -9.44 -11.01
CA LYS A 103 -8.06 -8.17 -10.62
C LYS A 103 -7.83 -7.91 -9.14
N ILE A 104 -7.58 -6.66 -8.77
CA ILE A 104 -7.46 -6.24 -7.37
C ILE A 104 -8.71 -5.45 -6.97
N SER A 105 -9.32 -5.87 -5.86
CA SER A 105 -10.39 -5.17 -5.18
C SER A 105 -9.90 -4.74 -3.81
N MET A 106 -9.54 -3.46 -3.67
CA MET A 106 -9.20 -2.88 -2.36
C MET A 106 -10.47 -2.68 -1.55
N VAL A 107 -10.45 -3.10 -0.28
CA VAL A 107 -11.56 -2.90 0.66
C VAL A 107 -11.06 -2.25 1.94
N ASN A 108 -11.82 -1.26 2.43
CA ASN A 108 -11.54 -0.63 3.72
C ASN A 108 -11.96 -1.55 4.87
N ALA A 109 -11.09 -1.71 5.87
CA ALA A 109 -11.35 -2.49 7.08
C ALA A 109 -10.51 -1.91 8.23
N THR A 110 -11.01 -1.97 9.46
CA THR A 110 -10.22 -1.56 10.64
C THR A 110 -9.00 -2.46 10.80
N PHE A 111 -7.86 -1.85 11.11
CA PHE A 111 -6.55 -2.49 11.12
C PHE A 111 -6.51 -3.80 11.91
N ASP A 112 -7.01 -3.79 13.16
CA ASP A 112 -7.01 -4.94 14.07
C ASP A 112 -7.87 -6.12 13.58
N THR A 113 -8.74 -5.90 12.59
CA THR A 113 -9.62 -6.95 12.03
C THR A 113 -9.07 -7.60 10.76
N ILE A 114 -8.01 -7.05 10.15
CA ILE A 114 -7.52 -7.54 8.85
C ILE A 114 -6.88 -8.92 8.99
N ILE A 115 -5.94 -9.12 9.91
CA ILE A 115 -5.29 -10.43 10.12
C ILE A 115 -6.30 -11.53 10.51
N PRO A 116 -7.23 -11.31 11.46
CA PRO A 116 -8.33 -12.26 11.68
C PRO A 116 -9.20 -12.52 10.44
N GLY A 117 -9.44 -11.49 9.63
CA GLY A 117 -10.17 -11.61 8.36
C GLY A 117 -9.44 -12.45 7.32
N LEU A 118 -8.10 -12.37 7.26
CA LEU A 118 -7.26 -13.23 6.43
C LEU A 118 -7.33 -14.69 6.92
N ALA A 119 -7.21 -14.90 8.22
CA ALA A 119 -7.28 -16.24 8.81
C ALA A 119 -8.64 -16.93 8.57
N SER A 120 -9.73 -16.16 8.53
CA SER A 120 -11.09 -16.68 8.26
C SER A 120 -11.44 -16.78 6.77
N GLY A 121 -10.55 -16.34 5.86
CA GLY A 121 -10.80 -16.32 4.42
C GLY A 121 -11.74 -15.21 3.94
N LYS A 122 -12.01 -14.19 4.77
CA LYS A 122 -12.78 -13.00 4.37
C LYS A 122 -12.02 -12.16 3.35
N TYR A 123 -10.71 -12.09 3.46
CA TYR A 123 -9.81 -11.37 2.56
C TYR A 123 -8.76 -12.32 2.00
N ASP A 124 -8.27 -12.02 0.80
CA ASP A 124 -7.21 -12.78 0.15
C ASP A 124 -5.81 -12.28 0.53
N LEU A 125 -5.66 -10.96 0.70
CA LEU A 125 -4.43 -10.28 1.11
C LEU A 125 -4.74 -9.12 2.05
N GLY A 126 -3.75 -8.72 2.85
CA GLY A 126 -3.72 -7.47 3.59
C GLY A 126 -2.56 -6.59 3.11
N MET A 127 -2.87 -5.38 2.64
CA MET A 127 -1.87 -4.33 2.36
C MET A 127 -2.32 -3.08 3.11
N SER A 128 -1.78 -2.90 4.30
CA SER A 128 -2.16 -1.85 5.24
C SER A 128 -0.96 -1.47 6.11
N SER A 129 0.18 -1.26 5.46
CA SER A 129 1.41 -0.84 6.16
C SER A 129 1.77 -1.75 7.35
N PHE A 130 1.50 -3.06 7.24
CA PHE A 130 1.75 -4.01 8.33
C PHE A 130 3.23 -4.14 8.62
N THR A 131 3.67 -3.76 9.80
CA THR A 131 4.97 -4.19 10.30
C THR A 131 5.01 -5.72 10.34
N ASP A 132 5.97 -6.32 9.65
CA ASP A 132 6.23 -7.75 9.72
C ASP A 132 6.88 -8.09 11.07
N THR A 133 6.09 -8.63 12.01
CA THR A 133 6.54 -9.03 13.34
C THR A 133 6.43 -10.54 13.54
N LYS A 134 7.30 -11.10 14.39
CA LYS A 134 7.24 -12.53 14.74
C LYS A 134 5.89 -12.96 15.30
N GLU A 135 5.19 -12.05 16.01
CA GLU A 135 3.86 -12.34 16.52
C GLU A 135 2.84 -12.51 15.39
N ARG A 136 2.82 -11.57 14.45
CA ARG A 136 1.91 -11.62 13.29
C ARG A 136 2.25 -12.79 12.36
N GLN A 137 3.55 -13.13 12.21
CA GLN A 137 4.02 -14.28 11.45
C GLN A 137 3.47 -15.62 11.96
N LYS A 138 2.96 -15.71 13.20
CA LYS A 138 2.28 -16.92 13.68
C LYS A 138 0.98 -17.21 12.94
N THR A 139 0.28 -16.15 12.49
CA THR A 139 -1.06 -16.23 11.88
C THR A 139 -1.03 -16.10 10.36
N VAL A 140 -0.18 -15.24 9.82
CA VAL A 140 -0.04 -14.94 8.38
C VAL A 140 1.42 -15.05 7.95
N ASP A 141 1.66 -15.15 6.63
CA ASP A 141 2.99 -14.91 6.06
C ASP A 141 3.05 -13.48 5.52
N PHE A 142 4.27 -12.94 5.40
CA PHE A 142 4.51 -11.62 4.85
C PHE A 142 5.43 -11.69 3.63
N VAL A 143 5.17 -10.86 2.63
CA VAL A 143 6.17 -10.48 1.61
C VAL A 143 6.53 -9.03 1.85
N ASP A 144 7.77 -8.80 2.26
CA ASP A 144 8.26 -7.47 2.63
C ASP A 144 8.42 -6.58 1.41
N TYR A 145 7.91 -5.34 1.50
CA TYR A 145 7.86 -4.44 0.35
C TYR A 145 8.33 -3.01 0.64
N TYR A 146 8.60 -2.64 1.90
CA TYR A 146 9.01 -1.29 2.29
C TYR A 146 9.65 -1.31 3.68
N GLN A 147 10.35 -0.23 4.09
CA GLN A 147 10.91 -0.07 5.43
C GLN A 147 10.34 1.20 6.08
N ALA A 148 9.81 1.08 7.29
CA ALA A 148 9.31 2.21 8.06
C ALA A 148 9.65 2.05 9.55
N GLY A 149 9.75 3.17 10.25
CA GLY A 149 9.83 3.20 11.71
C GLY A 149 8.62 3.91 12.30
N THR A 150 8.49 3.90 13.62
CA THR A 150 7.51 4.70 14.36
C THR A 150 8.01 6.13 14.56
N ALA A 151 7.14 7.11 14.38
CA ALA A 151 7.41 8.52 14.65
C ALA A 151 6.45 9.06 15.72
N PHE A 152 6.96 9.97 16.53
CA PHE A 152 6.16 10.81 17.42
C PHE A 152 5.83 12.11 16.72
N PHE A 153 4.62 12.60 16.88
CA PHE A 153 4.25 13.94 16.47
C PHE A 153 3.36 14.61 17.51
N VAL A 154 3.51 15.91 17.63
CA VAL A 154 2.95 16.74 18.70
C VAL A 154 2.43 18.05 18.12
N LYS A 155 1.68 18.82 18.89
CA LYS A 155 1.36 20.21 18.52
C LYS A 155 2.63 21.04 18.39
N SER A 156 2.74 21.84 17.35
CA SER A 156 3.91 22.72 17.14
C SER A 156 4.05 23.76 18.25
N SER A 157 2.91 24.28 18.75
CA SER A 157 2.87 25.20 19.88
C SER A 157 2.45 24.46 21.14
N GLY A 158 3.28 24.52 22.18
CA GLY A 158 2.99 23.93 23.50
C GLY A 158 3.07 22.40 23.57
N GLY A 159 3.39 21.71 22.49
CA GLY A 159 3.59 20.24 22.49
C GLY A 159 4.87 19.85 23.22
N PRO A 160 4.91 18.66 23.88
CA PRO A 160 6.10 18.18 24.57
C PRO A 160 7.25 17.86 23.60
N ASN A 161 8.47 17.81 24.14
CA ASN A 161 9.63 17.32 23.38
C ASN A 161 9.80 15.83 23.64
N ILE A 162 9.45 15.00 22.66
CA ILE A 162 9.53 13.54 22.73
C ILE A 162 10.58 13.07 21.74
N THR A 163 11.64 12.47 22.22
CA THR A 163 12.77 11.97 21.42
C THR A 163 12.92 10.45 21.52
N SER A 164 12.28 9.86 22.52
CA SER A 164 12.30 8.43 22.81
C SER A 164 11.04 7.99 23.54
N LEU A 165 10.81 6.68 23.60
CA LEU A 165 9.69 6.11 24.38
C LEU A 165 9.71 6.53 25.85
N SER A 166 10.91 6.71 26.46
CA SER A 166 11.04 7.11 27.87
C SER A 166 10.48 8.51 28.17
N ASP A 167 10.40 9.38 27.16
CA ASP A 167 9.89 10.74 27.28
C ASP A 167 8.34 10.77 27.33
N LEU A 168 7.68 9.63 27.03
CA LEU A 168 6.22 9.51 27.11
C LEU A 168 5.69 9.47 28.53
N CYS A 169 6.55 9.25 29.55
CA CYS A 169 6.13 9.18 30.96
C CYS A 169 5.41 10.46 31.39
N GLY A 170 4.17 10.31 31.86
CA GLY A 170 3.32 11.44 32.31
C GLY A 170 2.50 12.10 31.20
N HIS A 171 2.62 11.65 29.95
CA HIS A 171 1.85 12.18 28.83
C HIS A 171 0.68 11.29 28.43
N LYS A 172 -0.30 11.91 27.77
CA LYS A 172 -1.41 11.22 27.09
C LYS A 172 -0.99 10.96 25.66
N VAL A 173 -0.99 9.69 25.27
CA VAL A 173 -0.51 9.23 23.95
C VAL A 173 -1.65 8.62 23.18
N SER A 174 -1.96 9.16 21.99
CA SER A 174 -2.95 8.57 21.08
C SER A 174 -2.29 7.58 20.13
N VAL A 175 -2.88 6.40 20.05
CA VAL A 175 -2.45 5.29 19.19
C VAL A 175 -3.65 4.60 18.58
N GLU A 176 -3.44 3.93 17.45
CA GLU A 176 -4.46 3.08 16.88
C GLU A 176 -4.38 1.65 17.41
N LYS A 177 -5.53 1.02 17.55
CA LYS A 177 -5.70 -0.34 18.05
C LYS A 177 -5.04 -1.39 17.18
N GLY A 178 -4.34 -2.35 17.80
CA GLY A 178 -3.69 -3.48 17.11
C GLY A 178 -2.35 -3.14 16.45
N THR A 179 -1.88 -1.90 16.61
CA THR A 179 -0.59 -1.44 16.06
C THR A 179 0.59 -1.76 16.98
N THR A 180 1.79 -1.72 16.42
CA THR A 180 3.03 -1.78 17.21
C THR A 180 3.18 -0.57 18.13
N GLN A 181 2.65 0.59 17.73
CA GLN A 181 2.62 1.82 18.51
C GLN A 181 1.79 1.66 19.78
N GLN A 182 0.65 0.97 19.72
CA GLN A 182 -0.12 0.64 20.92
C GLN A 182 0.72 -0.21 21.88
N SER A 183 1.33 -1.28 21.38
CA SER A 183 2.16 -2.18 22.19
C SER A 183 3.34 -1.46 22.83
N ASP A 184 4.00 -0.58 22.10
CA ASP A 184 5.13 0.23 22.61
C ASP A 184 4.69 1.21 23.70
N ALA A 185 3.55 1.90 23.51
CA ALA A 185 3.02 2.84 24.49
C ALA A 185 2.58 2.13 25.78
N GLU A 186 1.93 0.97 25.68
CA GLU A 186 1.52 0.14 26.84
C GLU A 186 2.73 -0.43 27.58
N ALA A 187 3.73 -0.92 26.85
CA ALA A 187 4.99 -1.37 27.44
C ALA A 187 5.72 -0.22 28.15
N GLN A 188 5.72 0.97 27.56
CA GLN A 188 6.34 2.15 28.17
C GLN A 188 5.57 2.62 29.40
N ALA A 189 4.24 2.56 29.41
CA ALA A 189 3.43 2.85 30.60
C ALA A 189 3.83 1.97 31.79
N THR A 190 4.03 0.66 31.53
CA THR A 190 4.50 -0.29 32.53
C THR A 190 5.93 0.06 33.02
N LYS A 191 6.85 0.42 32.12
CA LYS A 191 8.21 0.84 32.48
C LYS A 191 8.24 2.11 33.34
N CYS A 192 7.41 3.13 32.98
CA CYS A 192 7.30 4.36 33.75
C CYS A 192 6.84 4.07 35.19
N LYS A 193 5.78 3.26 35.32
CA LYS A 193 5.25 2.85 36.63
C LYS A 193 6.30 2.11 37.47
N SER A 194 7.01 1.16 36.88
CA SER A 194 8.06 0.39 37.56
C SER A 194 9.25 1.26 38.00
N ALA A 195 9.50 2.36 37.28
CA ALA A 195 10.54 3.33 37.59
C ALA A 195 10.08 4.44 38.59
N GLY A 196 8.86 4.35 39.13
CA GLY A 196 8.31 5.36 40.02
C GLY A 196 8.00 6.70 39.35
N LYS A 197 7.91 6.73 38.02
CA LYS A 197 7.53 7.92 37.22
C LYS A 197 6.03 7.97 36.98
N PRO A 198 5.47 9.14 36.66
CA PRO A 198 4.10 9.23 36.15
C PRO A 198 3.91 8.30 34.95
N THR A 199 2.83 7.52 34.94
CA THR A 199 2.59 6.57 33.85
C THR A 199 2.18 7.26 32.55
N VAL A 200 2.33 6.58 31.42
CA VAL A 200 1.71 6.99 30.16
C VAL A 200 0.21 6.73 30.23
N THR A 201 -0.61 7.68 29.83
CA THR A 201 -2.04 7.45 29.59
C THR A 201 -2.21 7.10 28.11
N VAL A 202 -2.43 5.82 27.80
CA VAL A 202 -2.59 5.34 26.43
C VAL A 202 -4.05 5.50 26.00
N GLU A 203 -4.30 6.36 25.03
CA GLU A 203 -5.60 6.61 24.41
C GLU A 203 -5.68 5.81 23.10
N ILE A 204 -6.48 4.73 23.10
CA ILE A 204 -6.58 3.79 21.99
C ILE A 204 -7.77 4.15 21.11
N PHE A 205 -7.56 4.24 19.79
CA PHE A 205 -8.58 4.58 18.78
C PHE A 205 -8.73 3.46 17.76
N ASN A 206 -9.90 3.39 17.11
CA ASN A 206 -10.17 2.36 16.12
C ASN A 206 -9.51 2.62 14.77
N ASP A 207 -9.06 3.85 14.51
CA ASP A 207 -8.39 4.28 13.28
C ASP A 207 -7.41 5.42 13.55
N GLN A 208 -6.46 5.63 12.64
CA GLN A 208 -5.42 6.65 12.79
C GLN A 208 -5.98 8.07 12.70
N ASN A 209 -7.04 8.32 11.95
CA ASN A 209 -7.65 9.64 11.87
C ASN A 209 -8.24 10.07 13.21
N ALA A 210 -8.86 9.14 13.94
CA ALA A 210 -9.38 9.41 15.28
C ALA A 210 -8.23 9.67 16.28
N ALA A 211 -7.10 8.94 16.18
CA ALA A 211 -5.91 9.21 16.98
C ALA A 211 -5.32 10.60 16.69
N ASN A 212 -5.26 10.99 15.42
CA ASN A 212 -4.81 12.33 14.99
C ASN A 212 -5.75 13.44 15.49
N LEU A 213 -7.07 13.18 15.48
CA LEU A 213 -8.07 14.12 16.01
C LEU A 213 -7.91 14.32 17.52
N ALA A 214 -7.55 13.26 18.28
CA ALA A 214 -7.29 13.39 19.71
C ALA A 214 -6.12 14.33 20.00
N LEU A 215 -5.04 14.28 19.20
CA LEU A 215 -3.94 15.24 19.29
C LEU A 215 -4.40 16.66 18.94
N SER A 216 -5.14 16.83 17.85
CA SER A 216 -5.55 18.17 17.39
C SER A 216 -6.49 18.87 18.40
N SER A 217 -7.42 18.11 19.02
CA SER A 217 -8.34 18.62 20.02
C SER A 217 -7.70 18.83 21.42
N GLY A 218 -6.45 18.36 21.62
CA GLY A 218 -5.78 18.42 22.94
C GLY A 218 -6.22 17.34 23.92
N ARG A 219 -6.94 16.33 23.45
CA ARG A 219 -7.25 15.14 24.24
C ARG A 219 -5.98 14.30 24.46
N ALA A 220 -5.08 14.24 23.48
CA ALA A 220 -3.75 13.66 23.62
C ALA A 220 -2.66 14.74 23.50
N ASP A 221 -1.51 14.51 24.13
CA ASP A 221 -0.32 15.36 24.08
C ASP A 221 0.62 14.95 22.94
N VAL A 222 0.64 13.65 22.63
CA VAL A 222 1.49 12.99 21.63
C VAL A 222 0.64 12.04 20.81
N SER A 223 0.90 11.95 19.51
CA SER A 223 0.38 10.87 18.68
C SER A 223 1.55 10.05 18.13
N MET A 224 1.34 8.75 18.01
CA MET A 224 2.30 7.82 17.42
C MET A 224 1.69 7.20 16.17
N ALA A 225 2.49 7.14 15.11
CA ALA A 225 2.15 6.45 13.87
C ALA A 225 3.45 6.03 13.16
N ASP A 226 3.32 5.24 12.12
CA ASP A 226 4.44 4.96 11.24
C ASP A 226 4.96 6.25 10.58
N SER A 227 6.25 6.27 10.28
CA SER A 227 6.94 7.49 9.82
C SER A 227 6.35 8.10 8.54
N PRO A 228 5.88 7.34 7.50
CA PRO A 228 5.26 7.98 6.33
C PRO A 228 3.91 8.65 6.64
N PRO A 229 2.93 8.00 7.32
CA PRO A 229 1.69 8.66 7.72
C PRO A 229 1.91 9.85 8.67
N ALA A 230 2.81 9.74 9.65
CA ALA A 230 3.12 10.82 10.57
C ALA A 230 3.68 12.05 9.83
N ALA A 231 4.65 11.86 8.94
CA ALA A 231 5.25 12.93 8.15
C ALA A 231 4.21 13.59 7.22
N TYR A 232 3.33 12.79 6.62
CA TYR A 232 2.27 13.29 5.75
C TYR A 232 1.24 14.11 6.55
N GLN A 233 0.82 13.61 7.72
CA GLN A 233 -0.09 14.31 8.61
C GLN A 233 0.50 15.66 9.08
N VAL A 234 1.78 15.69 9.45
CA VAL A 234 2.48 16.93 9.80
C VAL A 234 2.48 17.91 8.62
N LYS A 235 2.80 17.44 7.41
CA LYS A 235 2.78 18.26 6.19
C LYS A 235 1.39 18.86 5.93
N LEU A 236 0.33 18.06 6.03
CA LEU A 236 -1.05 18.52 5.79
C LEU A 236 -1.57 19.46 6.88
N SER A 237 -0.99 19.41 8.08
CA SER A 237 -1.43 20.24 9.21
C SER A 237 -1.14 21.73 9.05
N ASN A 238 -0.39 22.13 8.01
CA ASN A 238 0.01 23.52 7.77
C ASN A 238 0.64 24.19 9.00
N GLY A 239 1.54 23.46 9.69
CA GLY A 239 2.27 23.97 10.85
C GLY A 239 1.57 23.78 12.20
N VAL A 240 0.39 23.16 12.24
CA VAL A 240 -0.29 22.81 13.52
C VAL A 240 0.45 21.71 14.25
N PHE A 241 1.00 20.74 13.53
CA PHE A 241 1.80 19.65 14.07
C PHE A 241 3.25 19.70 13.63
N LYS A 242 4.12 19.10 14.43
CA LYS A 242 5.52 18.83 14.11
C LYS A 242 5.90 17.42 14.52
N LEU A 243 6.86 16.81 13.81
CA LEU A 243 7.52 15.61 14.30
C LEU A 243 8.33 15.96 15.56
N SER A 244 8.43 15.01 16.49
CA SER A 244 9.21 15.16 17.72
C SER A 244 10.19 14.02 17.81
N GLY A 245 11.49 14.34 17.76
CA GLY A 245 12.56 13.35 17.70
C GLY A 245 12.67 12.58 16.38
N PRO A 246 13.63 11.68 16.28
CA PRO A 246 13.80 10.78 15.14
C PRO A 246 12.77 9.65 15.15
N ALA A 247 12.46 9.07 13.99
CA ALA A 247 11.75 7.81 13.92
C ALA A 247 12.62 6.68 14.52
N TYR A 248 11.98 5.70 15.14
CA TYR A 248 12.64 4.56 15.78
C TYR A 248 12.02 3.23 15.33
N GLY A 249 12.66 2.10 15.67
CA GLY A 249 12.10 0.76 15.45
C GLY A 249 11.85 0.45 13.99
N THR A 250 12.77 0.87 13.08
CA THR A 250 12.64 0.57 11.65
C THR A 250 12.51 -0.93 11.42
N ALA A 251 11.45 -1.31 10.72
CA ALA A 251 11.11 -2.69 10.40
C ALA A 251 10.44 -2.77 9.02
N PRO A 252 10.42 -3.95 8.37
CA PRO A 252 9.76 -4.09 7.09
C PRO A 252 8.23 -3.99 7.23
N TYR A 253 7.62 -3.33 6.23
CA TYR A 253 6.21 -3.52 5.92
C TYR A 253 6.07 -4.77 5.05
N GLY A 254 5.11 -5.62 5.38
CA GLY A 254 4.81 -6.83 4.65
C GLY A 254 3.38 -6.87 4.11
N ILE A 255 3.24 -7.43 2.91
CA ILE A 255 1.95 -7.86 2.37
C ILE A 255 1.52 -9.09 3.16
N ALA A 256 0.46 -8.99 3.94
CA ALA A 256 -0.04 -10.08 4.75
C ALA A 256 -0.81 -11.11 3.90
N ILE A 257 -0.44 -12.37 4.00
CA ILE A 257 -0.90 -13.48 3.17
C ILE A 257 -1.40 -14.60 4.08
N PRO A 258 -2.60 -15.17 3.88
CA PRO A 258 -3.02 -16.37 4.61
C PRO A 258 -2.00 -17.49 4.48
N LYS A 259 -1.67 -18.16 5.60
CA LYS A 259 -0.70 -19.26 5.60
C LYS A 259 -1.13 -20.39 4.66
N ASN A 260 -0.15 -21.03 4.04
CA ASN A 260 -0.32 -22.23 3.22
C ASN A 260 -1.27 -22.04 2.01
N ASN A 261 -1.55 -20.82 1.57
CA ASN A 261 -2.39 -20.56 0.39
C ASN A 261 -1.62 -20.57 -0.94
N GLY A 262 -0.29 -20.71 -0.90
CA GLY A 262 0.59 -20.79 -2.07
C GLY A 262 0.86 -19.45 -2.76
N MET A 263 0.42 -18.31 -2.20
CA MET A 263 0.57 -16.99 -2.83
C MET A 263 1.88 -16.27 -2.49
N SER A 264 2.61 -16.69 -1.45
CA SER A 264 3.84 -15.99 -1.02
C SER A 264 4.88 -15.93 -2.13
N LYS A 265 5.13 -17.04 -2.83
CA LYS A 265 6.11 -17.06 -3.94
C LYS A 265 5.68 -16.23 -5.14
N PRO A 266 4.46 -16.37 -5.70
CA PRO A 266 4.02 -15.53 -6.82
C PRO A 266 4.05 -14.03 -6.51
N ILE A 267 3.69 -13.63 -5.27
CA ILE A 267 3.72 -12.22 -4.84
C ILE A 267 5.17 -11.74 -4.72
N LEU A 268 6.07 -12.54 -4.15
CA LEU A 268 7.51 -12.22 -4.06
C LEU A 268 8.12 -12.00 -5.44
N ASP A 269 7.85 -12.89 -6.39
CA ASP A 269 8.37 -12.80 -7.74
C ASP A 269 7.77 -11.62 -8.52
N ALA A 270 6.47 -11.36 -8.34
CA ALA A 270 5.81 -10.19 -8.91
C ALA A 270 6.42 -8.89 -8.37
N LEU A 271 6.64 -8.78 -7.06
CA LEU A 271 7.27 -7.62 -6.45
C LEU A 271 8.72 -7.45 -6.92
N THR A 272 9.48 -8.54 -7.01
CA THR A 272 10.84 -8.54 -7.56
C THR A 272 10.86 -8.01 -8.99
N GLN A 273 9.91 -8.43 -9.82
CA GLN A 273 9.77 -7.91 -11.19
C GLN A 273 9.44 -6.41 -11.21
N LEU A 274 8.52 -5.94 -10.34
CA LEU A 274 8.16 -4.52 -10.26
C LEU A 274 9.32 -3.65 -9.78
N ILE A 275 10.17 -4.16 -8.89
CA ILE A 275 11.40 -3.49 -8.46
C ILE A 275 12.38 -3.41 -9.64
N SER A 276 12.66 -4.54 -10.29
CA SER A 276 13.66 -4.64 -11.36
C SER A 276 13.31 -3.80 -12.59
N ASN A 277 12.02 -3.69 -12.96
CA ASN A 277 11.57 -2.89 -14.10
C ASN A 277 11.29 -1.41 -13.78
N GLY A 278 11.52 -0.99 -12.51
CA GLY A 278 11.37 0.39 -12.06
C GLY A 278 9.94 0.84 -11.79
N THR A 279 8.93 -0.01 -11.94
CA THR A 279 7.52 0.34 -11.65
C THR A 279 7.33 0.65 -10.16
N TYR A 280 7.90 -0.16 -9.28
CA TYR A 280 7.90 0.07 -7.83
C TYR A 280 8.47 1.44 -7.49
N THR A 281 9.65 1.78 -8.00
CA THR A 281 10.31 3.07 -7.77
C THR A 281 9.43 4.24 -8.23
N LYS A 282 8.79 4.13 -9.41
CA LYS A 282 7.89 5.17 -9.92
C LYS A 282 6.67 5.37 -9.03
N ILE A 283 6.10 4.28 -8.47
CA ILE A 283 4.98 4.36 -7.52
C ILE A 283 5.42 5.14 -6.27
N LEU A 284 6.54 4.77 -5.65
CA LEU A 284 7.04 5.47 -4.46
C LEU A 284 7.35 6.95 -4.73
N GLN A 285 7.94 7.26 -5.90
CA GLN A 285 8.23 8.65 -6.32
C GLN A 285 6.96 9.47 -6.49
N LYS A 286 5.93 8.91 -7.10
CA LYS A 286 4.62 9.57 -7.24
C LYS A 286 4.06 10.06 -5.91
N TRP A 287 4.28 9.31 -4.85
CA TRP A 287 3.75 9.58 -3.52
C TRP A 287 4.75 10.23 -2.56
N GLY A 288 6.00 10.39 -2.97
CA GLY A 288 7.06 11.02 -2.17
C GLY A 288 7.54 10.19 -0.98
N VAL A 289 7.47 8.86 -1.09
CA VAL A 289 7.80 7.91 0.00
C VAL A 289 9.03 7.05 -0.31
N GLN A 290 9.95 7.53 -1.14
CA GLN A 290 11.12 6.75 -1.58
C GLN A 290 12.09 6.37 -0.45
N ALA A 291 12.03 7.09 0.68
CA ALA A 291 13.00 6.92 1.77
C ALA A 291 13.01 5.49 2.38
N GLY A 292 11.87 4.78 2.32
CA GLY A 292 11.77 3.41 2.80
C GLY A 292 11.83 2.34 1.71
N ALA A 293 12.22 2.71 0.47
CA ALA A 293 12.31 1.77 -0.65
C ALA A 293 13.28 0.63 -0.35
N ILE A 294 12.92 -0.59 -0.75
CA ILE A 294 13.77 -1.76 -0.70
C ILE A 294 14.26 -2.16 -2.09
N SER A 295 15.40 -2.83 -2.15
CA SER A 295 15.93 -3.41 -3.40
C SER A 295 15.68 -4.91 -3.52
N THR A 296 15.49 -5.59 -2.41
CA THR A 296 15.32 -7.05 -2.34
C THR A 296 14.18 -7.36 -1.39
N PRO A 297 13.04 -7.85 -1.91
CA PRO A 297 11.93 -8.29 -1.06
C PRO A 297 12.26 -9.63 -0.40
N ALA A 298 11.64 -9.91 0.73
CA ALA A 298 11.83 -11.16 1.48
C ALA A 298 10.49 -11.71 1.95
N VAL A 299 10.46 -13.01 2.25
CA VAL A 299 9.33 -13.63 2.95
C VAL A 299 9.65 -13.70 4.43
N ASN A 300 8.76 -13.14 5.27
CA ASN A 300 8.89 -13.17 6.74
C ASN A 300 10.25 -12.62 7.23
N GLY A 301 10.74 -11.54 6.62
CA GLY A 301 12.03 -10.92 6.94
C GLY A 301 12.05 -10.11 8.22
N GLY A 302 10.89 -9.81 8.80
CA GLY A 302 10.79 -9.10 10.08
C GLY A 302 11.35 -9.92 11.25
N THR A 303 12.03 -9.24 12.16
CA THR A 303 12.77 -9.84 13.30
C THR A 303 12.25 -9.39 14.66
N SER A 304 11.38 -8.39 14.72
CA SER A 304 10.79 -7.83 15.94
C SER A 304 9.62 -8.67 16.49
#